data_6445354cba0c8984f76327d6a3c75221
#
_entry.id   6445354cba0c8984f76327d6a3c75221
#
_cell.length_a   1.000
_cell.length_b   1.000
_cell.length_c   1.000
_cell.angle_alpha   90.00
_cell.angle_beta   90.00
_cell.angle_gamma   90.00
#
_symmetry.space_group_name_H-M   'P 1'
#
loop_
_entity.id
_entity.type
_entity.pdbx_description
1 polymer ?
#
loop_
_entity_poly.entity_id
_entity_poly.type
_entity_poly.pdbx_seq_one_letter_code
_entity_poly.pdbx_strand_id
1 'polypeptide(L)'
;MYRSHNCGELREANQQAQVTLSGWVQTVRDKGFVIWADLRDRYGITQLIFDEERSSKEIMEIAKSLGREFVIQVKGTVIERTSKNPNIPTGNVEVLVSEIKILNKSLTPPFTIEDQTDGGEDIRMKFRYLDIRRNPVKNNLIFRHKVAIEVRKHLSDQGFIEVETPYLIKSTPEGARDFVVPSRMNEGQFYALPQSPQTFKQLLMVGGMDKYFQIVKCFRDEDLRADRQPEFTQIDCEMAFVEQEDILNVFEGLTRHLLKEIKGVSIDKFPRMTYDEAMKKYGNDKPDIRFGMEFGELNAITQHKDFAIFNEAELVVGIAIPGGAAYTRKEIDGLVDWIRRPQIGAKGMVYAKYNDDGSFKSSVDKFYDQEDLARWAEATGAKPGDLICVLSGDANKARTQLSALRMEIAERLGLRKKDEFAPLWVIDFPLLELDEETGHYHAMHHPFTSPKPGQLELLDTDPASVKANAYDLVLNGNEIGGGSIRIHDKEIQATMFRHLGFSPEEAKAQFGFLMDAFQYGAPPHGGLAFGLDRLVAILGGQETIRDFIAFPKNNSGRDVMIDAPAAIDDTQLRELHLKLDL
;
A
#
# COMPACT_ATOMS: atom_id res chain seq x y z
N MET A 1 -11.51 -36.58 18.09
CA MET A 1 -10.57 -35.64 17.42
C MET A 1 -10.83 -35.71 15.92
N TYR A 2 -10.91 -34.53 15.22
CA TYR A 2 -11.20 -34.53 13.79
C TYR A 2 -9.96 -34.83 12.92
N ARG A 3 -8.75 -34.66 13.42
CA ARG A 3 -7.49 -34.92 12.71
C ARG A 3 -6.40 -35.35 13.68
N SER A 4 -5.56 -36.30 13.26
CA SER A 4 -4.28 -36.61 13.88
C SER A 4 -3.14 -35.84 13.19
N HIS A 5 -3.29 -35.58 11.87
CA HIS A 5 -2.34 -34.88 11.01
C HIS A 5 -3.09 -33.89 10.12
N ASN A 6 -2.39 -32.87 9.61
CA ASN A 6 -2.93 -32.02 8.54
C ASN A 6 -2.60 -32.60 7.15
N CYS A 7 -3.27 -32.09 6.11
CA CYS A 7 -3.14 -32.62 4.75
C CYS A 7 -1.81 -32.27 4.06
N GLY A 8 -0.94 -31.47 4.69
CA GLY A 8 0.35 -31.06 4.12
C GLY A 8 1.58 -31.71 4.76
N GLU A 9 1.39 -32.48 5.83
CA GLU A 9 2.56 -32.91 6.65
C GLU A 9 3.03 -34.35 6.43
N LEU A 10 2.22 -35.19 5.80
CA LEU A 10 2.58 -36.60 5.61
C LEU A 10 3.79 -36.77 4.67
N ARG A 11 4.72 -37.66 5.05
CA ARG A 11 5.95 -37.98 4.31
C ARG A 11 6.17 -39.50 4.31
N GLU A 12 7.18 -39.96 3.59
CA GLU A 12 7.57 -41.38 3.54
C GLU A 12 7.84 -41.96 4.94
N ALA A 13 8.33 -41.14 5.88
CA ALA A 13 8.53 -41.57 7.27
C ALA A 13 7.22 -41.91 8.00
N ASN A 14 6.07 -41.48 7.48
CA ASN A 14 4.77 -41.83 8.03
C ASN A 14 4.16 -43.10 7.45
N GLN A 15 4.85 -43.82 6.55
CA GLN A 15 4.33 -45.06 5.99
C GLN A 15 3.95 -46.06 7.09
N GLN A 16 2.84 -46.76 6.87
CA GLN A 16 2.17 -47.69 7.81
C GLN A 16 1.50 -47.01 9.02
N ALA A 17 1.62 -45.71 9.18
CA ALA A 17 0.92 -45.01 10.26
C ALA A 17 -0.59 -44.93 9.99
N GLN A 18 -1.37 -45.13 11.05
CA GLN A 18 -2.81 -44.86 11.04
C GLN A 18 -3.05 -43.37 11.26
N VAL A 19 -3.75 -42.73 10.33
CA VAL A 19 -4.00 -41.29 10.38
C VAL A 19 -5.48 -40.96 10.27
N THR A 20 -5.87 -39.85 10.87
CA THR A 20 -7.17 -39.23 10.68
C THR A 20 -6.94 -37.88 10.03
N LEU A 21 -7.53 -37.64 8.84
CA LEU A 21 -7.47 -36.39 8.12
C LEU A 21 -8.87 -35.80 7.98
N SER A 22 -8.96 -34.45 7.95
CA SER A 22 -10.19 -33.75 7.63
C SER A 22 -9.88 -32.53 6.76
N GLY A 23 -10.67 -32.30 5.74
CA GLY A 23 -10.45 -31.23 4.79
C GLY A 23 -11.56 -31.14 3.75
N TRP A 24 -11.28 -30.40 2.69
CA TRP A 24 -12.12 -30.25 1.52
C TRP A 24 -11.64 -31.14 0.38
N VAL A 25 -12.59 -31.82 -0.28
CA VAL A 25 -12.30 -32.61 -1.49
C VAL A 25 -12.04 -31.65 -2.65
N GLN A 26 -10.80 -31.61 -3.13
CA GLN A 26 -10.44 -30.73 -4.26
C GLN A 26 -10.78 -31.37 -5.60
N THR A 27 -10.36 -32.61 -5.82
CA THR A 27 -10.63 -33.38 -7.04
C THR A 27 -11.00 -34.80 -6.70
N VAL A 28 -11.79 -35.45 -7.57
CA VAL A 28 -12.11 -36.87 -7.51
C VAL A 28 -11.82 -37.47 -8.89
N ARG A 29 -11.12 -38.58 -8.91
CA ARG A 29 -10.80 -39.36 -10.13
C ARG A 29 -11.31 -40.76 -9.95
N ASP A 30 -12.44 -41.10 -10.57
CA ASP A 30 -13.08 -42.42 -10.53
C ASP A 30 -12.67 -43.27 -11.75
N LYS A 31 -12.11 -44.45 -11.52
CA LYS A 31 -11.79 -45.47 -12.54
C LYS A 31 -12.60 -46.75 -12.35
N GLY A 32 -13.68 -46.67 -11.59
CA GLY A 32 -14.57 -47.81 -11.29
C GLY A 32 -14.11 -48.62 -10.10
N PHE A 33 -13.03 -49.37 -10.25
CA PHE A 33 -12.46 -50.25 -9.20
C PHE A 33 -11.53 -49.50 -8.22
N VAL A 34 -10.99 -48.33 -8.62
CA VAL A 34 -10.20 -47.48 -7.75
C VAL A 34 -10.66 -46.02 -7.92
N ILE A 35 -10.81 -45.33 -6.80
CA ILE A 35 -11.12 -43.91 -6.76
C ILE A 35 -10.02 -43.19 -6.01
N TRP A 36 -9.53 -42.10 -6.56
CA TRP A 36 -8.64 -41.15 -5.88
C TRP A 36 -9.36 -39.87 -5.59
N ALA A 37 -9.16 -39.32 -4.39
CA ALA A 37 -9.59 -37.99 -4.03
C ALA A 37 -8.42 -37.18 -3.46
N ASP A 38 -8.26 -35.96 -3.90
CA ASP A 38 -7.29 -35.03 -3.30
C ASP A 38 -7.99 -34.29 -2.16
N LEU A 39 -7.55 -34.51 -0.93
CA LEU A 39 -8.06 -33.85 0.28
C LEU A 39 -7.16 -32.67 0.61
N ARG A 40 -7.74 -31.47 0.69
CA ARG A 40 -7.04 -30.22 0.93
C ARG A 40 -7.42 -29.60 2.25
N ASP A 41 -6.45 -29.04 2.96
CA ASP A 41 -6.66 -28.10 4.05
C ASP A 41 -5.76 -26.86 3.89
N ARG A 42 -5.62 -26.05 4.93
CA ARG A 42 -4.73 -24.86 4.89
C ARG A 42 -3.27 -25.21 4.63
N TYR A 43 -2.84 -26.38 5.06
CA TYR A 43 -1.42 -26.78 5.08
C TYR A 43 -0.96 -27.49 3.81
N GLY A 44 -1.90 -28.06 3.04
CA GLY A 44 -1.56 -28.75 1.80
C GLY A 44 -2.64 -29.70 1.31
N ILE A 45 -2.19 -30.67 0.52
CA ILE A 45 -3.04 -31.67 -0.14
C ILE A 45 -2.46 -33.04 0.15
N THR A 46 -3.32 -34.00 0.48
CA THR A 46 -2.98 -35.44 0.55
C THR A 46 -3.90 -36.22 -0.38
N GLN A 47 -3.36 -37.09 -1.21
CA GLN A 47 -4.16 -38.00 -2.00
C GLN A 47 -4.74 -39.10 -1.12
N LEU A 48 -6.02 -39.38 -1.26
CA LEU A 48 -6.75 -40.51 -0.71
C LEU A 48 -6.92 -41.54 -1.81
N ILE A 49 -6.86 -42.80 -1.45
CA ILE A 49 -7.16 -43.95 -2.34
C ILE A 49 -8.25 -44.82 -1.70
N PHE A 50 -9.26 -45.12 -2.52
CA PHE A 50 -10.34 -46.06 -2.25
C PHE A 50 -10.21 -47.18 -3.27
N ASP A 51 -9.97 -48.41 -2.81
CA ASP A 51 -9.66 -49.56 -3.63
C ASP A 51 -10.70 -50.65 -3.37
N GLU A 52 -11.40 -51.12 -4.39
CA GLU A 52 -12.49 -52.07 -4.27
C GLU A 52 -12.04 -53.41 -3.63
N GLU A 53 -10.76 -53.79 -3.81
CA GLU A 53 -10.20 -55.02 -3.20
C GLU A 53 -9.90 -54.84 -1.70
N ARG A 54 -9.69 -53.62 -1.23
CA ARG A 54 -9.23 -53.30 0.14
C ARG A 54 -10.24 -52.50 0.96
N SER A 55 -11.23 -51.88 0.33
CA SER A 55 -12.26 -51.06 0.97
C SER A 55 -13.61 -51.80 0.98
N SER A 56 -14.44 -51.52 1.98
CA SER A 56 -15.81 -52.06 2.01
C SER A 56 -16.67 -51.45 0.90
N LYS A 57 -17.74 -52.15 0.49
CA LYS A 57 -18.72 -51.62 -0.48
C LYS A 57 -19.28 -50.27 -0.04
N GLU A 58 -19.55 -50.11 1.25
CA GLU A 58 -20.07 -48.88 1.83
C GLU A 58 -19.09 -47.71 1.62
N ILE A 59 -17.79 -47.92 1.86
CA ILE A 59 -16.76 -46.90 1.63
C ILE A 59 -16.69 -46.53 0.14
N MET A 60 -16.77 -47.51 -0.76
CA MET A 60 -16.76 -47.27 -2.21
C MET A 60 -18.00 -46.50 -2.67
N GLU A 61 -19.17 -46.80 -2.13
CA GLU A 61 -20.41 -46.03 -2.43
C GLU A 61 -20.31 -44.58 -1.98
N ILE A 62 -19.78 -44.34 -0.77
CA ILE A 62 -19.55 -42.96 -0.28
C ILE A 62 -18.51 -42.27 -1.17
N ALA A 63 -17.40 -42.95 -1.53
CA ALA A 63 -16.36 -42.38 -2.39
C ALA A 63 -16.90 -41.96 -3.77
N LYS A 64 -17.78 -42.78 -4.39
CA LYS A 64 -18.46 -42.45 -5.65
C LYS A 64 -19.39 -41.22 -5.54
N SER A 65 -19.90 -40.94 -4.35
CA SER A 65 -20.78 -39.79 -4.09
C SER A 65 -20.05 -38.49 -3.81
N LEU A 66 -18.73 -38.50 -3.70
CA LEU A 66 -17.95 -37.30 -3.35
C LEU A 66 -18.00 -36.26 -4.45
N GLY A 67 -18.31 -35.04 -4.06
CA GLY A 67 -18.24 -33.86 -4.91
C GLY A 67 -17.11 -32.91 -4.50
N ARG A 68 -16.75 -32.02 -5.43
CA ARG A 68 -15.78 -30.94 -5.13
C ARG A 68 -16.26 -30.13 -3.93
N GLU A 69 -15.29 -29.74 -3.08
CA GLU A 69 -15.47 -28.94 -1.87
C GLU A 69 -16.35 -29.57 -0.78
N PHE A 70 -16.71 -30.87 -0.90
CA PHE A 70 -17.29 -31.59 0.23
C PHE A 70 -16.29 -31.61 1.39
N VAL A 71 -16.76 -31.40 2.60
CA VAL A 71 -15.97 -31.51 3.81
C VAL A 71 -16.08 -32.94 4.31
N ILE A 72 -14.95 -33.63 4.37
CA ILE A 72 -14.90 -35.02 4.80
C ILE A 72 -13.88 -35.25 5.93
N GLN A 73 -14.11 -36.30 6.68
CA GLN A 73 -13.15 -36.91 7.58
C GLN A 73 -12.85 -38.34 7.09
N VAL A 74 -11.60 -38.68 7.04
CA VAL A 74 -11.16 -40.03 6.71
C VAL A 74 -10.21 -40.58 7.78
N LYS A 75 -10.25 -41.88 8.00
CA LYS A 75 -9.19 -42.63 8.68
C LYS A 75 -8.59 -43.60 7.70
N GLY A 76 -7.32 -43.86 7.81
CA GLY A 76 -6.65 -44.78 6.91
C GLY A 76 -5.18 -44.94 7.22
N THR A 77 -4.57 -45.82 6.44
CA THR A 77 -3.15 -46.13 6.54
C THR A 77 -2.37 -45.34 5.49
N VAL A 78 -1.29 -44.70 5.89
CA VAL A 78 -0.36 -44.07 4.95
C VAL A 78 0.40 -45.13 4.19
N ILE A 79 0.32 -45.11 2.86
CA ILE A 79 1.03 -46.04 1.97
C ILE A 79 1.87 -45.25 0.96
N GLU A 80 2.85 -45.95 0.35
CA GLU A 80 3.61 -45.36 -0.74
C GLU A 80 2.72 -45.17 -1.97
N ARG A 81 2.84 -44.03 -2.62
CA ARG A 81 2.11 -43.70 -3.83
C ARG A 81 2.74 -44.40 -5.04
N THR A 82 1.94 -45.09 -5.81
CA THR A 82 2.40 -45.77 -7.02
C THR A 82 2.91 -44.78 -8.08
N SER A 83 2.20 -43.67 -8.26
CA SER A 83 2.61 -42.60 -9.17
C SER A 83 2.96 -41.34 -8.36
N LYS A 84 4.26 -41.16 -8.09
CA LYS A 84 4.77 -40.05 -7.29
C LYS A 84 4.51 -38.70 -7.95
N ASN A 85 4.15 -37.67 -7.17
CA ASN A 85 3.93 -36.30 -7.62
C ASN A 85 4.95 -35.34 -6.98
N PRO A 86 6.00 -34.93 -7.70
CA PRO A 86 7.03 -34.04 -7.13
C PRO A 86 6.54 -32.61 -6.86
N ASN A 87 5.35 -32.23 -7.34
CA ASN A 87 4.84 -30.86 -7.22
C ASN A 87 4.18 -30.57 -5.87
N ILE A 88 3.95 -31.59 -5.04
CA ILE A 88 3.39 -31.41 -3.69
C ILE A 88 4.24 -32.12 -2.65
N PRO A 89 4.41 -31.57 -1.44
CA PRO A 89 5.26 -32.15 -0.40
C PRO A 89 4.86 -33.57 0.05
N THR A 90 3.59 -33.93 -0.08
CA THR A 90 3.02 -35.26 0.28
C THR A 90 3.01 -36.21 -0.91
N GLY A 91 3.57 -35.82 -2.05
CA GLY A 91 3.39 -36.51 -3.33
C GLY A 91 4.01 -37.92 -3.44
N ASN A 92 4.80 -38.36 -2.45
CA ASN A 92 5.37 -39.71 -2.38
C ASN A 92 4.48 -40.70 -1.62
N VAL A 93 3.46 -40.21 -0.92
CA VAL A 93 2.55 -41.00 -0.10
C VAL A 93 1.08 -40.70 -0.43
N GLU A 94 0.22 -41.66 -0.10
CA GLU A 94 -1.23 -41.52 -0.15
C GLU A 94 -1.86 -42.23 1.04
N VAL A 95 -3.14 -41.98 1.33
CA VAL A 95 -3.83 -42.65 2.43
C VAL A 95 -4.82 -43.66 1.87
N LEU A 96 -4.62 -44.93 2.17
CA LEU A 96 -5.60 -46.00 1.93
C LEU A 96 -6.69 -45.88 2.98
N VAL A 97 -7.89 -45.46 2.52
CA VAL A 97 -9.00 -45.12 3.42
C VAL A 97 -9.68 -46.38 3.96
N SER A 98 -9.79 -46.45 5.28
CA SER A 98 -10.50 -47.50 6.02
C SER A 98 -11.83 -47.06 6.63
N GLU A 99 -11.99 -45.75 6.86
CA GLU A 99 -13.24 -45.15 7.31
C GLU A 99 -13.41 -43.78 6.64
N ILE A 100 -14.63 -43.43 6.24
CA ILE A 100 -14.96 -42.11 5.69
C ILE A 100 -16.29 -41.60 6.27
N LYS A 101 -16.32 -40.30 6.55
CA LYS A 101 -17.53 -39.59 6.95
C LYS A 101 -17.64 -38.27 6.18
N ILE A 102 -18.75 -38.05 5.50
CA ILE A 102 -19.09 -36.74 4.95
C ILE A 102 -19.56 -35.87 6.12
N LEU A 103 -18.79 -34.83 6.44
CA LEU A 103 -19.12 -33.86 7.49
C LEU A 103 -20.10 -32.82 6.98
N ASN A 104 -19.91 -32.37 5.74
CA ASN A 104 -20.82 -31.46 5.05
C ASN A 104 -20.70 -31.60 3.53
N LYS A 105 -21.80 -31.47 2.83
CA LYS A 105 -21.83 -31.42 1.36
C LYS A 105 -21.65 -29.98 0.89
N SER A 106 -21.20 -29.80 -0.35
CA SER A 106 -21.05 -28.51 -1.00
C SER A 106 -21.87 -28.47 -2.29
N LEU A 107 -22.37 -27.30 -2.62
CA LEU A 107 -22.79 -26.99 -3.99
C LEU A 107 -21.55 -26.90 -4.89
N THR A 108 -21.74 -26.98 -6.19
CA THR A 108 -20.66 -26.68 -7.15
C THR A 108 -20.20 -25.23 -6.96
N PRO A 109 -18.91 -24.99 -6.68
CA PRO A 109 -18.40 -23.62 -6.54
C PRO A 109 -18.65 -22.79 -7.79
N PRO A 110 -18.87 -21.47 -7.65
CA PRO A 110 -19.12 -20.56 -8.79
C PRO A 110 -17.87 -20.30 -9.63
N PHE A 111 -16.70 -20.71 -9.17
CA PHE A 111 -15.43 -20.68 -9.88
C PHE A 111 -14.50 -21.78 -9.38
N THR A 112 -13.45 -22.08 -10.13
CA THR A 112 -12.46 -23.11 -9.79
C THR A 112 -11.58 -22.65 -8.63
N ILE A 113 -11.54 -23.45 -7.54
CA ILE A 113 -10.73 -23.18 -6.32
C ILE A 113 -9.36 -23.80 -6.52
N GLU A 114 -8.58 -23.21 -7.40
CA GLU A 114 -7.19 -23.60 -7.74
C GLU A 114 -6.36 -22.32 -7.92
N ASP A 115 -5.03 -22.46 -8.00
CA ASP A 115 -4.12 -21.31 -8.13
C ASP A 115 -4.44 -20.50 -9.39
N GLN A 116 -4.68 -21.17 -10.51
CA GLN A 116 -5.29 -20.59 -11.70
C GLN A 116 -6.80 -20.78 -11.62
N THR A 117 -7.56 -19.70 -11.72
CA THR A 117 -9.02 -19.72 -11.61
C THR A 117 -9.68 -19.06 -12.83
N ASP A 118 -10.87 -19.53 -13.16
CA ASP A 118 -11.76 -18.95 -14.17
C ASP A 118 -12.66 -17.85 -13.60
N GLY A 119 -12.58 -17.60 -12.27
CA GLY A 119 -13.36 -16.56 -11.59
C GLY A 119 -12.80 -15.17 -11.78
N GLY A 120 -13.58 -14.25 -12.38
CA GLY A 120 -13.29 -12.83 -12.39
C GLY A 120 -13.30 -12.20 -10.98
N GLU A 121 -12.80 -10.97 -10.86
CA GLU A 121 -12.66 -10.29 -9.56
C GLU A 121 -14.00 -10.16 -8.83
N ASP A 122 -15.06 -9.76 -9.52
CA ASP A 122 -16.39 -9.52 -8.90
C ASP A 122 -16.97 -10.79 -8.25
N ILE A 123 -16.89 -11.93 -8.94
CA ILE A 123 -17.41 -13.19 -8.39
C ILE A 123 -16.53 -13.69 -7.25
N ARG A 124 -15.19 -13.50 -7.33
CA ARG A 124 -14.27 -13.86 -6.25
C ARG A 124 -14.48 -12.99 -5.02
N MET A 125 -14.79 -11.70 -5.19
CA MET A 125 -15.16 -10.81 -4.07
C MET A 125 -16.49 -11.20 -3.44
N LYS A 126 -17.50 -11.55 -4.24
CA LYS A 126 -18.80 -12.01 -3.75
C LYS A 126 -18.70 -13.32 -2.95
N PHE A 127 -17.84 -14.23 -3.37
CA PHE A 127 -17.59 -15.50 -2.70
C PHE A 127 -16.19 -15.53 -2.09
N ARG A 128 -15.79 -14.45 -1.44
CA ARG A 128 -14.43 -14.25 -0.93
C ARG A 128 -13.97 -15.38 0.01
N TYR A 129 -14.86 -15.97 0.80
CA TYR A 129 -14.57 -17.13 1.63
C TYR A 129 -14.17 -18.39 0.83
N LEU A 130 -14.53 -18.51 -0.45
CA LEU A 130 -14.04 -19.55 -1.35
C LEU A 130 -12.69 -19.14 -1.96
N ASP A 131 -12.54 -17.88 -2.34
CA ASP A 131 -11.29 -17.34 -2.90
C ASP A 131 -10.13 -17.45 -1.91
N ILE A 132 -10.39 -17.27 -0.61
CA ILE A 132 -9.40 -17.45 0.47
C ILE A 132 -8.87 -18.91 0.54
N ARG A 133 -9.60 -19.91 0.03
CA ARG A 133 -9.12 -21.29 -0.05
C ARG A 133 -8.00 -21.48 -1.07
N ARG A 134 -7.89 -20.59 -2.06
CA ARG A 134 -6.85 -20.61 -3.09
C ARG A 134 -5.50 -20.17 -2.49
N ASN A 135 -4.41 -20.83 -2.92
CA ASN A 135 -3.08 -20.53 -2.40
C ASN A 135 -2.66 -19.06 -2.58
N PRO A 136 -2.89 -18.37 -3.72
CA PRO A 136 -2.48 -16.99 -3.88
C PRO A 136 -3.03 -16.07 -2.77
N VAL A 137 -4.34 -16.12 -2.50
CA VAL A 137 -4.97 -15.28 -1.48
C VAL A 137 -4.61 -15.74 -0.06
N LYS A 138 -4.70 -17.06 0.18
CA LYS A 138 -4.33 -17.65 1.47
C LYS A 138 -2.90 -17.29 1.88
N ASN A 139 -1.95 -17.43 0.96
CA ASN A 139 -0.54 -17.15 1.24
C ASN A 139 -0.29 -15.66 1.49
N ASN A 140 -1.01 -14.76 0.81
CA ASN A 140 -0.94 -13.33 1.08
C ASN A 140 -1.43 -12.99 2.50
N LEU A 141 -2.51 -13.62 2.98
CA LEU A 141 -2.99 -13.42 4.35
C LEU A 141 -2.00 -13.97 5.39
N ILE A 142 -1.39 -15.13 5.12
CA ILE A 142 -0.33 -15.70 5.97
C ILE A 142 0.91 -14.79 5.96
N PHE A 143 1.27 -14.25 4.80
CA PHE A 143 2.38 -13.31 4.66
C PHE A 143 2.14 -12.03 5.47
N ARG A 144 0.94 -11.43 5.36
CA ARG A 144 0.53 -10.29 6.18
C ARG A 144 0.67 -10.58 7.67
N HIS A 145 0.20 -11.75 8.11
CA HIS A 145 0.35 -12.18 9.51
C HIS A 145 1.81 -12.20 9.95
N LYS A 146 2.71 -12.79 9.13
CA LYS A 146 4.14 -12.85 9.45
C LYS A 146 4.75 -11.45 9.59
N VAL A 147 4.45 -10.54 8.65
CA VAL A 147 4.91 -9.14 8.73
C VAL A 147 4.44 -8.49 10.02
N ALA A 148 3.16 -8.63 10.36
CA ALA A 148 2.59 -8.04 11.57
C ALA A 148 3.24 -8.58 12.87
N ILE A 149 3.56 -9.88 12.91
CA ILE A 149 4.27 -10.49 14.05
C ILE A 149 5.70 -9.94 14.18
N GLU A 150 6.44 -9.83 13.06
CA GLU A 150 7.81 -9.27 13.10
C GLU A 150 7.81 -7.79 13.48
N VAL A 151 6.82 -7.00 13.07
CA VAL A 151 6.64 -5.62 13.53
C VAL A 151 6.47 -5.57 15.04
N ARG A 152 5.53 -6.36 15.61
CA ARG A 152 5.29 -6.39 17.06
C ARG A 152 6.52 -6.80 17.84
N LYS A 153 7.22 -7.83 17.37
CA LYS A 153 8.43 -8.33 18.02
C LYS A 153 9.51 -7.23 18.04
N HIS A 154 9.82 -6.66 16.87
CA HIS A 154 10.87 -5.64 16.77
C HIS A 154 10.56 -4.39 17.61
N LEU A 155 9.33 -3.87 17.56
CA LEU A 155 8.95 -2.68 18.34
C LEU A 155 8.94 -2.97 19.83
N SER A 156 8.45 -4.12 20.27
CA SER A 156 8.49 -4.53 21.67
C SER A 156 9.93 -4.68 22.19
N ASP A 157 10.82 -5.25 21.40
CA ASP A 157 12.25 -5.39 21.73
C ASP A 157 12.95 -4.00 21.83
N GLN A 158 12.41 -2.97 21.16
CA GLN A 158 12.85 -1.57 21.26
C GLN A 158 12.18 -0.80 22.41
N GLY A 159 11.37 -1.47 23.23
CA GLY A 159 10.69 -0.89 24.39
C GLY A 159 9.39 -0.15 24.08
N PHE A 160 8.81 -0.35 22.90
CA PHE A 160 7.47 0.16 22.60
C PHE A 160 6.41 -0.70 23.28
N ILE A 161 5.33 -0.04 23.72
CA ILE A 161 4.16 -0.67 24.32
C ILE A 161 2.99 -0.57 23.33
N GLU A 162 2.35 -1.71 23.01
CA GLU A 162 1.12 -1.73 22.20
C GLU A 162 -0.06 -1.31 23.08
N VAL A 163 -0.69 -0.18 22.74
CA VAL A 163 -1.84 0.37 23.48
C VAL A 163 -3.00 0.61 22.52
N GLU A 164 -4.16 0.02 22.82
CA GLU A 164 -5.38 0.25 22.05
C GLU A 164 -5.99 1.62 22.35
N THR A 165 -6.46 2.29 21.31
CA THR A 165 -7.18 3.56 21.39
C THR A 165 -8.62 3.39 20.90
N PRO A 166 -9.58 4.23 21.34
CA PRO A 166 -10.98 4.06 20.98
C PRO A 166 -11.25 4.30 19.49
N TYR A 167 -12.23 3.56 18.94
CA TYR A 167 -12.79 3.79 17.60
C TYR A 167 -13.99 4.73 17.60
N LEU A 168 -14.75 4.82 18.69
CA LEU A 168 -15.86 5.76 18.82
C LEU A 168 -15.33 7.05 19.45
N ILE A 169 -14.97 8.00 18.60
CA ILE A 169 -14.34 9.25 19.02
C ILE A 169 -15.18 10.46 18.60
N LYS A 170 -14.75 11.64 18.99
CA LYS A 170 -15.27 12.91 18.47
C LYS A 170 -14.70 13.15 17.06
N SER A 171 -15.50 13.71 16.16
CA SER A 171 -15.01 14.18 14.86
C SER A 171 -13.85 15.16 15.03
N THR A 172 -12.72 14.83 14.45
CA THR A 172 -11.49 15.61 14.41
C THR A 172 -10.92 15.53 13.00
N PRO A 173 -11.40 16.35 12.04
CA PRO A 173 -11.00 16.23 10.65
C PRO A 173 -9.49 16.38 10.47
N GLU A 174 -8.89 15.39 9.78
CA GLU A 174 -7.45 15.30 9.50
C GLU A 174 -7.17 15.33 7.97
N GLY A 175 -8.02 16.05 7.20
CA GLY A 175 -7.89 16.18 5.75
C GLY A 175 -8.88 15.33 4.94
N ALA A 176 -9.35 14.19 5.44
CA ALA A 176 -10.42 13.40 4.84
C ALA A 176 -11.77 13.66 5.49
N ARG A 177 -12.86 13.14 4.93
CA ARG A 177 -14.17 13.12 5.60
C ARG A 177 -14.22 11.96 6.59
N ASP A 178 -14.92 12.18 7.71
CA ASP A 178 -15.14 11.16 8.73
C ASP A 178 -16.34 10.28 8.38
N PHE A 179 -16.23 8.98 8.69
CA PHE A 179 -17.42 8.14 8.87
C PHE A 179 -18.04 8.44 10.23
N VAL A 180 -19.33 8.74 10.26
CA VAL A 180 -20.05 9.09 11.49
C VAL A 180 -21.01 7.99 11.92
N VAL A 181 -21.12 7.79 13.25
CA VAL A 181 -21.97 6.78 13.88
C VAL A 181 -22.93 7.50 14.83
N PRO A 182 -24.25 7.43 14.62
CA PRO A 182 -25.21 8.09 15.50
C PRO A 182 -25.24 7.46 16.87
N SER A 183 -25.42 8.28 17.92
CA SER A 183 -25.56 7.84 19.31
C SER A 183 -27.03 7.70 19.70
N ARG A 184 -27.49 6.48 20.01
CA ARG A 184 -28.84 6.26 20.54
C ARG A 184 -29.05 6.89 21.92
N MET A 185 -27.99 6.95 22.73
CA MET A 185 -28.07 7.46 24.11
C MET A 185 -28.04 8.98 24.20
N ASN A 186 -27.54 9.65 23.16
CA ASN A 186 -27.38 11.10 23.13
C ASN A 186 -28.00 11.61 21.81
N GLU A 187 -29.24 12.07 21.89
CA GLU A 187 -30.01 12.54 20.74
C GLU A 187 -29.27 13.64 19.97
N GLY A 188 -29.23 13.52 18.63
CA GLY A 188 -28.58 14.50 17.75
C GLY A 188 -27.06 14.53 17.85
N GLN A 189 -26.44 13.61 18.59
CA GLN A 189 -24.99 13.51 18.69
C GLN A 189 -24.45 12.27 17.96
N PHE A 190 -23.22 12.39 17.44
CA PHE A 190 -22.59 11.37 16.63
C PHE A 190 -21.16 11.11 17.16
N TYR A 191 -20.77 9.85 17.12
CA TYR A 191 -19.36 9.48 17.13
C TYR A 191 -18.82 9.57 15.70
N ALA A 192 -17.51 9.74 15.56
CA ALA A 192 -16.78 9.53 14.33
C ALA A 192 -15.84 8.33 14.46
N LEU A 193 -15.58 7.66 13.32
CA LEU A 193 -14.53 6.64 13.25
C LEU A 193 -13.18 7.34 12.97
N PRO A 194 -12.08 6.97 13.65
CA PRO A 194 -10.82 7.69 13.58
C PRO A 194 -10.15 7.55 12.21
N GLN A 195 -9.68 8.66 11.67
CA GLN A 195 -8.83 8.68 10.48
C GLN A 195 -7.41 8.18 10.79
N SER A 196 -6.98 8.42 12.03
CA SER A 196 -5.78 7.90 12.68
C SER A 196 -5.94 8.05 14.20
N PRO A 197 -5.12 7.38 15.04
CA PRO A 197 -5.13 7.60 16.47
C PRO A 197 -4.33 8.84 16.92
N GLN A 198 -4.16 9.85 16.08
CA GLN A 198 -3.25 10.99 16.26
C GLN A 198 -3.40 11.70 17.61
N THR A 199 -4.62 12.08 17.98
CA THR A 199 -4.85 12.81 19.23
C THR A 199 -4.61 11.94 20.45
N PHE A 200 -4.96 10.66 20.39
CA PHE A 200 -4.78 9.72 21.51
C PHE A 200 -3.31 9.34 21.73
N LYS A 201 -2.53 9.15 20.67
CA LYS A 201 -1.11 8.86 20.83
C LYS A 201 -0.36 10.05 21.44
N GLN A 202 -0.72 11.29 21.10
CA GLN A 202 -0.18 12.48 21.75
C GLN A 202 -0.58 12.55 23.24
N LEU A 203 -1.83 12.21 23.56
CA LEU A 203 -2.26 12.10 24.96
C LEU A 203 -1.50 11.00 25.72
N LEU A 204 -1.14 9.89 25.08
CA LEU A 204 -0.30 8.86 25.69
C LEU A 204 1.12 9.38 26.00
N MET A 205 1.67 10.28 25.16
CA MET A 205 2.94 10.94 25.45
C MET A 205 2.83 11.87 26.68
N VAL A 206 1.75 12.67 26.76
CA VAL A 206 1.45 13.46 27.96
C VAL A 206 1.26 12.55 29.18
N GLY A 207 0.65 11.38 28.98
CA GLY A 207 0.46 10.34 30.00
C GLY A 207 1.73 9.58 30.40
N GLY A 208 2.89 9.88 29.81
CA GLY A 208 4.18 9.30 30.17
C GLY A 208 4.43 7.88 29.65
N MET A 209 3.80 7.49 28.54
CA MET A 209 4.01 6.16 27.94
C MET A 209 5.30 6.05 27.12
N ASP A 210 6.03 7.12 26.93
CA ASP A 210 7.33 7.28 26.26
C ASP A 210 7.41 6.69 24.84
N LYS A 211 7.09 5.43 24.63
CA LYS A 211 7.11 4.73 23.34
C LYS A 211 5.84 3.90 23.17
N TYR A 212 5.00 4.34 22.27
CA TYR A 212 3.72 3.71 21.93
C TYR A 212 3.74 3.17 20.51
N PHE A 213 3.08 2.04 20.31
CA PHE A 213 2.63 1.63 18.98
C PHE A 213 1.26 0.95 19.02
N GLN A 214 0.63 0.86 17.85
CA GLN A 214 -0.61 0.10 17.65
C GLN A 214 -0.71 -0.36 16.19
N ILE A 215 -1.11 -1.61 15.97
CA ILE A 215 -1.59 -2.04 14.65
C ILE A 215 -3.08 -1.80 14.60
N VAL A 216 -3.50 -0.71 14.00
CA VAL A 216 -4.82 -0.10 14.18
C VAL A 216 -5.58 0.06 12.87
N LYS A 217 -6.91 -0.14 12.91
CA LYS A 217 -7.79 0.24 11.81
C LYS A 217 -8.01 1.75 11.80
N CYS A 218 -7.90 2.32 10.59
CA CYS A 218 -8.19 3.71 10.29
C CYS A 218 -9.27 3.78 9.23
N PHE A 219 -10.04 4.87 9.23
CA PHE A 219 -11.23 5.03 8.42
C PHE A 219 -11.19 6.39 7.71
N ARG A 220 -11.34 6.41 6.38
CA ARG A 220 -11.38 7.65 5.60
C ARG A 220 -12.44 7.53 4.51
N ASP A 221 -13.37 8.48 4.49
CA ASP A 221 -14.39 8.57 3.44
C ASP A 221 -13.84 9.42 2.28
N GLU A 222 -13.04 8.77 1.45
CA GLU A 222 -12.36 9.35 0.29
C GLU A 222 -12.66 8.54 -0.97
N ASP A 223 -12.30 9.12 -2.12
CA ASP A 223 -12.35 8.42 -3.40
C ASP A 223 -11.42 7.20 -3.41
N LEU A 224 -11.96 6.07 -3.82
CA LEU A 224 -11.26 4.79 -3.80
C LEU A 224 -10.38 4.61 -5.04
N ARG A 225 -9.23 4.00 -4.82
CA ARG A 225 -8.27 3.60 -5.84
C ARG A 225 -7.76 2.18 -5.57
N ALA A 226 -6.96 1.63 -6.47
CA ALA A 226 -6.39 0.28 -6.30
C ALA A 226 -5.55 0.12 -5.01
N ASP A 227 -4.95 1.21 -4.54
CA ASP A 227 -4.10 1.29 -3.35
C ASP A 227 -4.79 1.98 -2.15
N ARG A 228 -6.12 2.23 -2.21
CA ARG A 228 -6.91 2.86 -1.14
C ARG A 228 -8.17 2.08 -0.83
N GLN A 229 -8.45 1.97 0.46
CA GLN A 229 -9.67 1.38 1.01
C GLN A 229 -10.28 2.35 2.03
N PRO A 230 -11.62 2.38 2.21
CA PRO A 230 -12.26 3.27 3.18
C PRO A 230 -11.91 2.90 4.62
N GLU A 231 -11.53 1.65 4.84
CA GLU A 231 -10.94 1.14 6.07
C GLU A 231 -9.62 0.44 5.76
N PHE A 232 -8.55 0.83 6.41
CA PHE A 232 -7.21 0.31 6.19
C PHE A 232 -6.47 0.15 7.52
N THR A 233 -5.30 -0.45 7.50
CA THR A 233 -4.53 -0.71 8.73
C THR A 233 -3.23 0.07 8.73
N GLN A 234 -2.95 0.76 9.83
CA GLN A 234 -1.68 1.40 10.09
C GLN A 234 -0.89 0.64 11.18
N ILE A 235 0.44 0.70 11.07
CA ILE A 235 1.34 0.54 12.20
C ILE A 235 1.60 1.96 12.67
N ASP A 236 0.92 2.39 13.73
CA ASP A 236 1.00 3.74 14.26
C ASP A 236 1.93 3.77 15.46
N CYS A 237 2.85 4.74 15.49
CA CYS A 237 3.87 4.85 16.51
C CYS A 237 4.05 6.29 16.97
N GLU A 238 4.39 6.49 18.25
CA GLU A 238 4.75 7.79 18.82
C GLU A 238 5.80 7.61 19.92
N MET A 239 6.71 8.57 20.05
CA MET A 239 7.80 8.58 21.01
C MET A 239 7.93 9.95 21.68
N ALA A 240 8.20 9.98 22.97
CA ALA A 240 8.49 11.19 23.74
C ALA A 240 9.99 11.43 23.90
N PHE A 241 10.38 12.68 24.14
CA PHE A 241 11.75 13.13 24.33
C PHE A 241 12.69 12.80 23.16
N VAL A 242 12.22 13.08 21.93
CA VAL A 242 12.91 12.74 20.68
C VAL A 242 12.98 13.92 19.75
N GLU A 243 14.00 13.88 18.90
CA GLU A 243 14.18 14.73 17.74
C GLU A 243 13.96 13.92 16.44
N GLN A 244 13.97 14.58 15.28
CA GLN A 244 13.76 13.94 13.98
C GLN A 244 14.69 12.73 13.78
N GLU A 245 15.98 12.88 14.09
CA GLU A 245 16.96 11.82 13.86
C GLU A 245 16.69 10.56 14.68
N ASP A 246 16.14 10.68 15.89
CA ASP A 246 15.78 9.53 16.72
C ASP A 246 14.65 8.72 16.05
N ILE A 247 13.66 9.43 15.51
CA ILE A 247 12.54 8.80 14.77
C ILE A 247 13.07 8.10 13.51
N LEU A 248 13.87 8.80 12.68
CA LEU A 248 14.39 8.21 11.47
C LEU A 248 15.21 6.95 11.75
N ASN A 249 16.07 6.96 12.76
CA ASN A 249 16.89 5.82 13.14
C ASN A 249 16.07 4.61 13.60
N VAL A 250 15.05 4.82 14.43
CA VAL A 250 14.18 3.72 14.91
C VAL A 250 13.42 3.07 13.77
N PHE A 251 12.81 3.85 12.89
CA PHE A 251 11.97 3.30 11.82
C PHE A 251 12.76 2.82 10.60
N GLU A 252 13.96 3.36 10.38
CA GLU A 252 14.95 2.77 9.48
C GLU A 252 15.34 1.37 9.98
N GLY A 253 15.55 1.23 11.30
CA GLY A 253 15.81 -0.06 11.97
C GLY A 253 14.68 -1.07 11.76
N LEU A 254 13.44 -0.66 11.96
CA LEU A 254 12.26 -1.52 11.70
C LEU A 254 12.20 -1.96 10.23
N THR A 255 12.39 -1.04 9.30
CA THR A 255 12.31 -1.33 7.87
C THR A 255 13.43 -2.29 7.43
N ARG A 256 14.67 -2.09 7.93
CA ARG A 256 15.77 -3.03 7.70
C ARG A 256 15.47 -4.42 8.26
N HIS A 257 14.92 -4.48 9.47
CA HIS A 257 14.52 -5.74 10.09
C HIS A 257 13.51 -6.49 9.21
N LEU A 258 12.46 -5.81 8.75
CA LEU A 258 11.45 -6.43 7.89
C LEU A 258 12.02 -6.88 6.55
N LEU A 259 12.85 -6.07 5.89
CA LEU A 259 13.50 -6.46 4.64
C LEU A 259 14.39 -7.70 4.83
N LYS A 260 15.12 -7.78 5.93
CA LYS A 260 16.00 -8.90 6.25
C LYS A 260 15.20 -10.16 6.58
N GLU A 261 14.28 -10.11 7.55
CA GLU A 261 13.57 -11.30 8.07
C GLU A 261 12.50 -11.82 7.09
N ILE A 262 11.88 -10.92 6.31
CA ILE A 262 10.78 -11.29 5.40
C ILE A 262 11.29 -11.56 3.97
N LYS A 263 12.29 -10.80 3.50
CA LYS A 263 12.78 -10.86 2.11
C LYS A 263 14.20 -11.38 1.99
N GLY A 264 14.97 -11.49 3.08
CA GLY A 264 16.38 -11.88 3.04
C GLY A 264 17.30 -10.80 2.44
N VAL A 265 16.82 -9.53 2.38
CA VAL A 265 17.55 -8.41 1.78
C VAL A 265 18.12 -7.53 2.89
N SER A 266 19.41 -7.24 2.81
CA SER A 266 20.12 -6.32 3.73
C SER A 266 20.42 -5.00 3.03
N ILE A 267 20.04 -3.88 3.67
CA ILE A 267 20.28 -2.53 3.20
C ILE A 267 20.96 -1.76 4.34
N ASP A 268 22.13 -1.22 4.10
CA ASP A 268 22.93 -0.61 5.18
C ASP A 268 22.47 0.80 5.53
N LYS A 269 22.13 1.62 4.52
CA LYS A 269 21.76 3.02 4.72
C LYS A 269 20.66 3.44 3.76
N PHE A 270 19.69 4.23 4.27
CA PHE A 270 18.68 4.87 3.46
C PHE A 270 19.15 6.27 3.06
N PRO A 271 19.16 6.61 1.76
CA PRO A 271 19.40 7.97 1.32
C PRO A 271 18.40 8.94 1.94
N ARG A 272 18.83 10.19 2.10
CA ARG A 272 17.96 11.30 2.51
C ARG A 272 17.92 12.31 1.38
N MET A 273 16.75 12.81 1.11
CA MET A 273 16.45 13.78 0.06
C MET A 273 15.50 14.82 0.62
N THR A 274 15.72 16.09 0.34
CA THR A 274 14.73 17.11 0.68
C THR A 274 13.54 17.05 -0.28
N TYR A 275 12.40 17.54 0.16
CA TYR A 275 11.21 17.68 -0.71
C TYR A 275 11.54 18.44 -1.99
N ASP A 276 12.27 19.56 -1.86
CA ASP A 276 12.65 20.40 -3.01
C ASP A 276 13.53 19.63 -4.00
N GLU A 277 14.49 18.82 -3.49
CA GLU A 277 15.31 17.95 -4.34
C GLU A 277 14.48 16.85 -5.03
N ALA A 278 13.54 16.23 -4.31
CA ALA A 278 12.66 15.20 -4.87
C ALA A 278 11.79 15.78 -6.00
N MET A 279 11.18 16.94 -5.78
CA MET A 279 10.41 17.65 -6.78
C MET A 279 11.27 18.09 -7.98
N LYS A 280 12.48 18.58 -7.74
CA LYS A 280 13.39 19.02 -8.79
C LYS A 280 13.88 17.86 -9.66
N LYS A 281 14.28 16.73 -9.04
CA LYS A 281 14.92 15.60 -9.72
C LYS A 281 13.94 14.59 -10.28
N TYR A 282 12.74 14.46 -9.70
CA TYR A 282 11.79 13.38 -10.01
C TYR A 282 10.35 13.85 -10.21
N GLY A 283 10.05 15.11 -9.87
CA GLY A 283 8.73 15.72 -10.04
C GLY A 283 7.64 15.16 -9.13
N ASN A 284 8.02 14.49 -8.04
CA ASN A 284 7.12 14.01 -7.00
C ASN A 284 7.87 13.82 -5.67
N ASP A 285 7.11 13.75 -4.58
CA ASP A 285 7.56 13.62 -3.20
C ASP A 285 7.89 12.17 -2.76
N LYS A 286 7.69 11.19 -3.63
CA LYS A 286 7.92 9.76 -3.38
C LYS A 286 8.61 9.06 -4.55
N PRO A 287 9.83 9.50 -4.91
CA PRO A 287 10.51 9.01 -6.09
C PRO A 287 10.89 7.53 -5.99
N ASP A 288 10.77 6.82 -7.10
CA ASP A 288 11.38 5.50 -7.26
C ASP A 288 12.84 5.67 -7.69
N ILE A 289 13.76 5.35 -6.79
CA ILE A 289 15.20 5.50 -7.00
C ILE A 289 15.91 4.21 -7.44
N ARG A 290 15.17 3.14 -7.79
CA ARG A 290 15.75 1.90 -8.34
C ARG A 290 16.40 2.10 -9.72
N PHE A 291 16.09 3.21 -10.38
CA PHE A 291 16.61 3.54 -11.70
C PHE A 291 16.85 5.06 -11.82
N GLY A 292 17.68 5.45 -12.77
CA GLY A 292 18.01 6.84 -13.07
C GLY A 292 16.89 7.65 -13.72
N MET A 293 17.18 8.31 -14.83
CA MET A 293 16.29 9.26 -15.52
C MET A 293 15.90 10.44 -14.61
N GLU A 294 16.89 11.03 -13.92
CA GLU A 294 16.67 12.27 -13.17
C GLU A 294 16.36 13.42 -14.13
N PHE A 295 15.60 14.39 -13.67
CA PHE A 295 15.21 15.56 -14.45
C PHE A 295 16.38 16.51 -14.65
N GLY A 296 16.52 17.04 -15.88
CA GLY A 296 17.36 18.18 -16.20
C GLY A 296 16.52 19.42 -16.48
N GLU A 297 16.73 20.51 -15.74
CA GLU A 297 16.10 21.80 -16.03
C GLU A 297 16.82 22.47 -17.20
N LEU A 298 16.07 22.94 -18.19
CA LEU A 298 16.60 23.41 -19.46
C LEU A 298 16.31 24.89 -19.74
N ASN A 299 15.65 25.63 -18.83
CA ASN A 299 15.27 27.03 -19.03
C ASN A 299 16.42 27.91 -19.51
N ALA A 300 17.55 27.88 -18.79
CA ALA A 300 18.72 28.70 -19.12
C ALA A 300 19.34 28.39 -20.51
N ILE A 301 19.07 27.20 -21.05
CA ILE A 301 19.61 26.73 -22.31
C ILE A 301 18.61 26.97 -23.46
N THR A 302 17.31 26.89 -23.18
CA THR A 302 16.25 26.84 -24.18
C THR A 302 15.54 28.17 -24.40
N GLN A 303 15.44 28.99 -23.36
CA GLN A 303 14.81 30.30 -23.44
C GLN A 303 15.70 31.29 -24.18
N HIS A 304 15.11 32.33 -24.76
CA HIS A 304 15.78 33.33 -25.60
C HIS A 304 16.19 32.85 -27.01
N LYS A 305 15.68 31.69 -27.44
CA LYS A 305 15.72 31.23 -28.84
C LYS A 305 14.38 31.53 -29.51
N ASP A 306 14.31 31.38 -30.84
CA ASP A 306 13.08 31.67 -31.60
C ASP A 306 12.04 30.54 -31.50
N PHE A 307 11.74 30.07 -30.27
CA PHE A 307 10.77 29.03 -30.00
C PHE A 307 9.84 29.46 -28.85
N ALA A 308 8.70 30.05 -29.21
CA ALA A 308 7.75 30.67 -28.30
C ALA A 308 7.30 29.76 -27.16
N ILE A 309 7.05 28.45 -27.43
CA ILE A 309 6.56 27.49 -26.44
C ILE A 309 7.49 27.40 -25.22
N PHE A 310 8.80 27.42 -25.44
CA PHE A 310 9.76 27.37 -24.32
C PHE A 310 9.98 28.75 -23.67
N ASN A 311 9.90 29.82 -24.48
CA ASN A 311 10.08 31.17 -23.96
C ASN A 311 8.95 31.60 -23.00
N GLU A 312 7.73 31.13 -23.23
CA GLU A 312 6.55 31.42 -22.43
C GLU A 312 6.38 30.46 -21.23
N ALA A 313 7.15 29.38 -21.17
CA ALA A 313 7.05 28.39 -20.12
C ALA A 313 7.72 28.86 -18.82
N GLU A 314 7.09 28.62 -17.70
CA GLU A 314 7.71 28.79 -16.38
C GLU A 314 8.85 27.79 -16.19
N LEU A 315 8.65 26.53 -16.62
CA LEU A 315 9.63 25.46 -16.56
C LEU A 315 9.73 24.73 -17.91
N VAL A 316 10.99 24.51 -18.33
CA VAL A 316 11.37 23.58 -19.40
C VAL A 316 12.23 22.49 -18.78
N VAL A 317 11.78 21.25 -18.83
CA VAL A 317 12.40 20.14 -18.10
C VAL A 317 12.41 18.87 -18.93
N GLY A 318 13.49 18.11 -18.87
CA GLY A 318 13.67 16.89 -19.66
C GLY A 318 14.20 15.72 -18.88
N ILE A 319 14.05 14.53 -19.47
CA ILE A 319 14.67 13.26 -19.05
C ILE A 319 15.37 12.60 -20.21
N ALA A 320 16.41 11.81 -19.91
CA ALA A 320 17.08 10.95 -20.88
C ALA A 320 16.57 9.52 -20.75
N ILE A 321 16.02 8.96 -21.84
CA ILE A 321 15.57 7.58 -21.92
C ILE A 321 16.69 6.71 -22.46
N PRO A 322 17.25 5.76 -21.66
CA PRO A 322 18.35 4.92 -22.07
C PRO A 322 18.02 4.09 -23.32
N GLY A 323 18.88 4.13 -24.33
CA GLY A 323 18.71 3.39 -25.59
C GLY A 323 17.57 3.90 -26.49
N GLY A 324 16.91 4.99 -26.11
CA GLY A 324 15.73 5.50 -26.80
C GLY A 324 16.00 6.16 -28.15
N ALA A 325 17.27 6.43 -28.54
CA ALA A 325 17.61 6.91 -29.88
C ALA A 325 17.19 5.91 -30.96
N ALA A 326 17.13 4.61 -30.62
CA ALA A 326 16.68 3.56 -31.51
C ALA A 326 15.15 3.56 -31.75
N TYR A 327 14.36 4.29 -30.97
CA TYR A 327 12.90 4.32 -31.13
C TYR A 327 12.51 4.81 -32.52
N THR A 328 11.60 4.09 -33.11
CA THR A 328 10.98 4.49 -34.39
C THR A 328 10.10 5.73 -34.20
N ARG A 329 9.75 6.39 -35.31
CA ARG A 329 8.78 7.50 -35.27
C ARG A 329 7.47 7.10 -34.60
N LYS A 330 6.97 5.90 -34.92
CA LYS A 330 5.72 5.37 -34.34
C LYS A 330 5.79 5.20 -32.83
N GLU A 331 6.92 4.75 -32.29
CA GLU A 331 7.11 4.59 -30.84
C GLU A 331 7.15 5.95 -30.14
N ILE A 332 7.83 6.94 -30.73
CA ILE A 332 7.87 8.31 -30.18
C ILE A 332 6.48 8.95 -30.25
N ASP A 333 5.78 8.83 -31.39
CA ASP A 333 4.40 9.32 -31.54
C ASP A 333 3.48 8.65 -30.49
N GLY A 334 3.69 7.36 -30.19
CA GLY A 334 2.99 6.63 -29.12
C GLY A 334 3.26 7.19 -27.70
N LEU A 335 4.47 7.71 -27.43
CA LEU A 335 4.76 8.41 -26.16
C LEU A 335 4.03 9.77 -26.12
N VAL A 336 4.02 10.50 -27.23
CA VAL A 336 3.30 11.78 -27.33
C VAL A 336 1.79 11.58 -27.11
N ASP A 337 1.21 10.54 -27.70
CA ASP A 337 -0.21 10.21 -27.50
C ASP A 337 -0.48 9.80 -26.04
N TRP A 338 0.46 9.07 -25.43
CA TRP A 338 0.32 8.64 -24.04
C TRP A 338 0.29 9.82 -23.07
N ILE A 339 1.20 10.80 -23.20
CA ILE A 339 1.23 11.97 -22.31
C ILE A 339 0.07 12.94 -22.52
N ARG A 340 -0.58 12.91 -23.71
CA ARG A 340 -1.75 13.73 -24.02
C ARG A 340 -3.05 13.20 -23.42
N ARG A 341 -3.06 11.98 -22.90
CA ARG A 341 -4.24 11.42 -22.24
C ARG A 341 -4.74 12.35 -21.14
N PRO A 342 -6.07 12.48 -20.93
CA PRO A 342 -6.63 13.40 -19.94
C PRO A 342 -6.05 13.23 -18.53
N GLN A 343 -5.65 12.01 -18.16
CA GLN A 343 -5.08 11.69 -16.85
C GLN A 343 -3.67 12.29 -16.67
N ILE A 344 -2.92 12.53 -17.75
CA ILE A 344 -1.59 13.15 -17.74
C ILE A 344 -1.70 14.62 -18.11
N GLY A 345 -2.42 14.93 -19.18
CA GLY A 345 -2.81 16.27 -19.59
C GLY A 345 -1.72 17.14 -20.19
N ALA A 346 -0.60 16.56 -20.67
CA ALA A 346 0.43 17.32 -21.36
C ALA A 346 -0.04 17.75 -22.76
N LYS A 347 0.29 18.96 -23.17
CA LYS A 347 -0.09 19.50 -24.50
C LYS A 347 0.72 18.87 -25.63
N GLY A 348 1.96 18.47 -25.37
CA GLY A 348 2.88 17.87 -26.32
C GLY A 348 4.23 17.55 -25.67
N MET A 349 5.14 17.00 -26.46
CA MET A 349 6.50 16.65 -26.05
C MET A 349 7.47 17.01 -27.16
N VAL A 350 8.53 17.72 -26.80
CA VAL A 350 9.71 17.90 -27.66
C VAL A 350 10.68 16.75 -27.37
N TYR A 351 11.41 16.30 -28.39
CA TYR A 351 12.41 15.26 -28.22
C TYR A 351 13.66 15.53 -29.03
N ALA A 352 14.78 14.98 -28.54
CA ALA A 352 16.05 14.94 -29.26
C ALA A 352 16.67 13.54 -29.13
N LYS A 353 17.00 12.91 -30.24
CA LYS A 353 17.79 11.68 -30.29
C LYS A 353 19.26 12.03 -30.19
N TYR A 354 19.95 11.41 -29.29
CA TYR A 354 21.41 11.46 -29.19
C TYR A 354 21.97 10.19 -29.85
N ASN A 355 22.40 10.31 -31.11
CA ASN A 355 22.85 9.17 -31.89
C ASN A 355 24.22 8.66 -31.42
N ASP A 356 24.53 7.39 -31.73
CA ASP A 356 25.81 6.75 -31.34
C ASP A 356 27.05 7.44 -31.92
N ASP A 357 26.90 8.15 -33.04
CA ASP A 357 27.98 8.92 -33.70
C ASP A 357 28.20 10.30 -33.05
N GLY A 358 27.47 10.63 -31.99
CA GLY A 358 27.55 11.91 -31.29
C GLY A 358 26.67 13.02 -31.90
N SER A 359 25.97 12.77 -32.97
CA SER A 359 25.04 13.73 -33.59
C SER A 359 23.67 13.73 -32.90
N PHE A 360 22.96 14.84 -33.06
CA PHE A 360 21.59 14.98 -32.57
C PHE A 360 20.57 15.14 -33.69
N LYS A 361 19.38 14.56 -33.48
CA LYS A 361 18.20 14.78 -34.30
C LYS A 361 17.00 15.08 -33.43
N SER A 362 16.42 16.26 -33.61
CA SER A 362 15.33 16.75 -32.78
C SER A 362 14.05 17.05 -33.58
N SER A 363 12.93 17.08 -32.86
CA SER A 363 11.67 17.62 -33.37
C SER A 363 11.69 19.14 -33.58
N VAL A 364 12.71 19.81 -33.08
CA VAL A 364 12.89 21.28 -33.10
C VAL A 364 14.25 21.72 -33.67
N ASP A 365 14.83 20.95 -34.57
CA ASP A 365 16.12 21.22 -35.24
C ASP A 365 16.20 22.61 -35.90
N LYS A 366 15.04 23.23 -36.20
CA LYS A 366 14.97 24.57 -36.79
C LYS A 366 15.35 25.68 -35.82
N PHE A 367 15.26 25.41 -34.50
CA PHE A 367 15.41 26.41 -33.44
C PHE A 367 16.63 26.15 -32.59
N TYR A 368 17.12 24.92 -32.49
CA TYR A 368 18.23 24.48 -31.64
C TYR A 368 19.24 23.71 -32.46
N ASP A 369 20.47 24.17 -32.45
CA ASP A 369 21.59 23.54 -33.18
C ASP A 369 22.23 22.38 -32.37
N GLN A 370 23.27 21.77 -32.92
CA GLN A 370 23.94 20.62 -32.30
C GLN A 370 24.59 20.98 -30.97
N GLU A 371 25.06 22.21 -30.80
CA GLU A 371 25.67 22.68 -29.55
C GLU A 371 24.61 22.87 -28.47
N ASP A 372 23.47 23.44 -28.82
CA ASP A 372 22.33 23.57 -27.89
C ASP A 372 21.86 22.19 -27.42
N LEU A 373 21.69 21.23 -28.34
CA LEU A 373 21.23 19.87 -28.03
C LEU A 373 22.28 19.08 -27.20
N ALA A 374 23.58 19.36 -27.39
CA ALA A 374 24.63 18.81 -26.52
C ALA A 374 24.51 19.32 -25.07
N ARG A 375 24.15 20.59 -24.88
CA ARG A 375 23.85 21.13 -23.53
C ARG A 375 22.60 20.48 -22.91
N TRP A 376 21.59 20.13 -23.74
CA TRP A 376 20.45 19.38 -23.22
C TRP A 376 20.87 17.99 -22.74
N ALA A 377 21.76 17.31 -23.50
CA ALA A 377 22.30 16.01 -23.11
C ALA A 377 23.09 16.11 -21.79
N GLU A 378 23.91 17.13 -21.64
CA GLU A 378 24.64 17.36 -20.39
C GLU A 378 23.69 17.58 -19.21
N ALA A 379 22.70 18.47 -19.35
CA ALA A 379 21.74 18.79 -18.31
C ALA A 379 20.86 17.61 -17.90
N THR A 380 20.52 16.72 -18.82
CA THR A 380 19.70 15.52 -18.57
C THR A 380 20.53 14.26 -18.28
N GLY A 381 21.87 14.35 -18.35
CA GLY A 381 22.77 13.20 -18.19
C GLY A 381 22.66 12.17 -19.32
N ALA A 382 22.15 12.57 -20.50
CA ALA A 382 22.00 11.70 -21.66
C ALA A 382 23.36 11.27 -22.24
N LYS A 383 23.40 10.05 -22.76
CA LYS A 383 24.57 9.44 -23.41
C LYS A 383 24.25 9.14 -24.88
N PRO A 384 25.27 8.97 -25.76
CA PRO A 384 25.03 8.44 -27.09
C PRO A 384 24.16 7.17 -27.04
N GLY A 385 23.16 7.11 -27.89
CA GLY A 385 22.12 6.08 -27.90
C GLY A 385 20.83 6.44 -27.15
N ASP A 386 20.76 7.54 -26.39
CA ASP A 386 19.60 7.93 -25.59
C ASP A 386 18.62 8.84 -26.37
N LEU A 387 17.39 8.88 -25.88
CA LEU A 387 16.35 9.83 -26.32
C LEU A 387 16.07 10.83 -25.20
N ILE A 388 16.26 12.11 -25.46
CA ILE A 388 15.89 13.20 -24.56
C ILE A 388 14.43 13.58 -24.84
N CYS A 389 13.58 13.51 -23.81
CA CYS A 389 12.18 13.94 -23.86
C CYS A 389 12.01 15.18 -22.98
N VAL A 390 11.39 16.23 -23.53
CA VAL A 390 11.26 17.54 -22.90
C VAL A 390 9.80 17.95 -22.84
N LEU A 391 9.35 18.36 -21.65
CA LEU A 391 8.06 18.99 -21.40
C LEU A 391 8.26 20.43 -20.94
N SER A 392 7.23 21.26 -21.13
CA SER A 392 7.28 22.66 -20.74
C SER A 392 5.90 23.20 -20.37
N GLY A 393 5.86 24.24 -19.53
CA GLY A 393 4.65 24.92 -19.10
C GLY A 393 4.73 25.41 -17.68
N ASP A 394 3.60 25.34 -16.95
CA ASP A 394 3.54 25.53 -15.51
C ASP A 394 4.48 24.55 -14.79
N ALA A 395 5.24 25.01 -13.81
CA ALA A 395 6.32 24.23 -13.21
C ALA A 395 5.83 22.94 -12.55
N ASN A 396 4.76 23.00 -11.79
CA ASN A 396 4.23 21.84 -11.07
C ASN A 396 3.62 20.83 -12.02
N LYS A 397 2.88 21.30 -13.02
CA LYS A 397 2.27 20.44 -14.04
C LYS A 397 3.35 19.75 -14.89
N ALA A 398 4.35 20.48 -15.37
CA ALA A 398 5.43 19.92 -16.18
C ALA A 398 6.21 18.85 -15.42
N ARG A 399 6.53 19.08 -14.14
CA ARG A 399 7.18 18.10 -13.26
C ARG A 399 6.33 16.85 -13.07
N THR A 400 5.06 17.01 -12.72
CA THR A 400 4.15 15.87 -12.50
C THR A 400 3.94 15.04 -13.78
N GLN A 401 3.77 15.69 -14.91
CA GLN A 401 3.62 15.01 -16.22
C GLN A 401 4.88 14.27 -16.64
N LEU A 402 6.05 14.87 -16.43
CA LEU A 402 7.33 14.22 -16.74
C LEU A 402 7.63 13.06 -15.77
N SER A 403 7.24 13.19 -14.49
CA SER A 403 7.30 12.11 -13.52
C SER A 403 6.46 10.90 -13.95
N ALA A 404 5.24 11.15 -14.43
CA ALA A 404 4.39 10.08 -14.96
C ALA A 404 5.03 9.41 -16.18
N LEU A 405 5.62 10.19 -17.10
CA LEU A 405 6.34 9.64 -18.25
C LEU A 405 7.55 8.80 -17.82
N ARG A 406 8.33 9.28 -16.85
CA ARG A 406 9.46 8.55 -16.26
C ARG A 406 9.05 7.17 -15.75
N MET A 407 7.93 7.09 -15.02
CA MET A 407 7.41 5.83 -14.47
C MET A 407 6.92 4.88 -15.56
N GLU A 408 6.22 5.40 -16.59
CA GLU A 408 5.76 4.62 -17.75
C GLU A 408 6.94 4.03 -18.53
N ILE A 409 7.98 4.83 -18.78
CA ILE A 409 9.19 4.36 -19.44
C ILE A 409 9.90 3.29 -18.63
N ALA A 410 10.02 3.49 -17.32
CA ALA A 410 10.64 2.51 -16.42
C ALA A 410 9.90 1.17 -16.44
N GLU A 411 8.57 1.19 -16.53
CA GLU A 411 7.77 -0.03 -16.68
C GLU A 411 8.04 -0.72 -18.03
N ARG A 412 8.00 0.03 -19.14
CA ARG A 412 8.27 -0.51 -20.48
C ARG A 412 9.66 -1.12 -20.62
N LEU A 413 10.65 -0.53 -19.95
CA LEU A 413 12.03 -1.00 -19.95
C LEU A 413 12.32 -2.08 -18.90
N GLY A 414 11.33 -2.47 -18.08
CA GLY A 414 11.49 -3.46 -17.02
C GLY A 414 12.46 -3.04 -15.90
N LEU A 415 12.59 -1.73 -15.64
CA LEU A 415 13.51 -1.18 -14.64
C LEU A 415 12.95 -1.26 -13.21
N ARG A 416 11.63 -1.45 -13.07
CA ARG A 416 10.91 -1.56 -11.79
C ARG A 416 10.84 -3.00 -11.31
N LYS A 417 12.00 -3.59 -11.00
CA LYS A 417 12.06 -4.98 -10.54
C LYS A 417 11.39 -5.14 -9.18
N LYS A 418 10.55 -6.17 -9.04
CA LYS A 418 9.74 -6.42 -7.84
C LYS A 418 10.51 -6.98 -6.65
N ASP A 419 11.69 -7.53 -6.87
CA ASP A 419 12.61 -8.10 -5.90
C ASP A 419 13.74 -7.15 -5.47
N GLU A 420 13.81 -5.97 -6.08
CA GLU A 420 14.71 -4.90 -5.69
C GLU A 420 14.00 -3.89 -4.77
N PHE A 421 14.66 -3.51 -3.69
CA PHE A 421 14.13 -2.58 -2.68
C PHE A 421 15.05 -1.39 -2.53
N ALA A 422 14.53 -0.20 -2.76
CA ALA A 422 15.25 1.07 -2.67
C ALA A 422 14.51 2.06 -1.77
N PRO A 423 14.69 1.94 -0.44
CA PRO A 423 14.11 2.89 0.51
C PRO A 423 14.87 4.21 0.52
N LEU A 424 14.15 5.31 0.78
CA LEU A 424 14.73 6.63 1.05
C LEU A 424 13.84 7.43 2.00
N TRP A 425 14.45 8.40 2.67
CA TRP A 425 13.70 9.42 3.41
C TRP A 425 13.55 10.67 2.56
N VAL A 426 12.33 11.19 2.50
CA VAL A 426 12.05 12.55 2.04
C VAL A 426 11.75 13.41 3.25
N ILE A 427 12.44 14.54 3.36
CA ILE A 427 12.42 15.45 4.50
C ILE A 427 12.23 16.90 4.06
N ASP A 428 12.04 17.81 5.00
CA ASP A 428 11.99 19.25 4.76
C ASP A 428 10.84 19.66 3.82
N PHE A 429 9.68 19.06 4.03
CA PHE A 429 8.45 19.44 3.34
C PHE A 429 8.06 20.89 3.65
N PRO A 430 7.29 21.57 2.79
CA PRO A 430 6.58 22.78 3.20
C PRO A 430 5.70 22.52 4.42
N LEU A 431 5.65 23.46 5.37
CA LEU A 431 4.77 23.35 6.53
C LEU A 431 3.31 23.65 6.14
N LEU A 432 3.14 24.68 5.34
CA LEU A 432 1.87 25.21 4.89
C LEU A 432 1.85 25.29 3.36
N GLU A 433 0.70 25.06 2.79
CA GLU A 433 0.41 25.20 1.38
C GLU A 433 -0.72 26.21 1.20
N LEU A 434 -0.52 27.19 0.31
CA LEU A 434 -1.51 28.22 0.02
C LEU A 434 -2.53 27.68 -1.00
N ASP A 435 -3.78 27.67 -0.64
CA ASP A 435 -4.88 27.49 -1.58
C ASP A 435 -5.12 28.81 -2.33
N GLU A 436 -4.76 28.86 -3.59
CA GLU A 436 -4.90 30.04 -4.44
C GLU A 436 -6.38 30.45 -4.67
N GLU A 437 -7.33 29.52 -4.58
CA GLU A 437 -8.75 29.79 -4.78
C GLU A 437 -9.38 30.45 -3.56
N THR A 438 -9.04 29.98 -2.37
CA THR A 438 -9.60 30.48 -1.10
C THR A 438 -8.71 31.52 -0.44
N GLY A 439 -7.43 31.59 -0.77
CA GLY A 439 -6.44 32.46 -0.12
C GLY A 439 -6.08 32.00 1.30
N HIS A 440 -6.49 30.81 1.72
CA HIS A 440 -6.18 30.24 3.03
C HIS A 440 -5.03 29.23 2.95
N TYR A 441 -4.28 29.13 4.03
CA TYR A 441 -3.28 28.06 4.17
C TYR A 441 -3.92 26.78 4.70
N HIS A 442 -3.42 25.64 4.25
CA HIS A 442 -3.66 24.34 4.88
C HIS A 442 -2.33 23.67 5.21
N ALA A 443 -2.34 22.81 6.21
CA ALA A 443 -1.15 22.06 6.59
C ALA A 443 -0.87 20.98 5.54
N MET A 444 0.36 20.90 5.07
CA MET A 444 0.72 19.89 4.08
C MET A 444 0.65 18.47 4.65
N HIS A 445 0.95 18.28 5.93
CA HIS A 445 0.85 17.00 6.62
C HIS A 445 -0.27 16.99 7.64
N HIS A 446 -0.10 17.73 8.74
CA HIS A 446 -1.03 17.71 9.86
C HIS A 446 -0.97 19.01 10.66
N PRO A 447 -2.09 19.52 11.23
CA PRO A 447 -2.11 20.73 12.05
C PRO A 447 -1.19 20.71 13.28
N PHE A 448 -0.77 19.54 13.74
CA PHE A 448 0.13 19.38 14.88
C PHE A 448 1.61 19.22 14.48
N THR A 449 1.95 19.35 13.22
CA THR A 449 3.33 19.28 12.73
C THR A 449 4.11 20.53 13.15
N SER A 450 5.27 20.30 13.79
CA SER A 450 6.16 21.38 14.19
C SER A 450 6.89 22.01 12.98
N PRO A 451 7.07 23.33 12.95
CA PRO A 451 8.04 23.93 12.04
C PRO A 451 9.46 23.44 12.38
N LYS A 452 10.35 23.50 11.38
CA LYS A 452 11.78 23.25 11.60
C LYS A 452 12.35 24.16 12.67
N PRO A 453 13.30 23.68 13.50
CA PRO A 453 14.00 24.51 14.47
C PRO A 453 14.58 25.78 13.82
N GLY A 454 14.35 26.93 14.46
CA GLY A 454 14.85 28.22 13.98
C GLY A 454 13.98 28.89 12.90
N GLN A 455 12.87 28.32 12.50
CA GLN A 455 11.98 28.90 11.47
C GLN A 455 10.64 29.42 12.03
N LEU A 456 10.45 29.39 13.35
CA LEU A 456 9.19 29.81 13.97
C LEU A 456 8.81 31.26 13.65
N GLU A 457 9.78 32.17 13.65
CA GLU A 457 9.56 33.59 13.35
C GLU A 457 9.11 33.85 11.89
N LEU A 458 9.43 32.91 10.98
CA LEU A 458 9.00 32.98 9.58
C LEU A 458 7.50 32.76 9.42
N LEU A 459 6.83 32.09 10.37
CA LEU A 459 5.39 31.92 10.33
C LEU A 459 4.62 33.24 10.26
N ASP A 460 5.12 34.28 10.93
CA ASP A 460 4.48 35.60 10.93
C ASP A 460 4.90 36.50 9.76
N THR A 461 6.04 36.21 9.09
CA THR A 461 6.61 37.07 8.03
C THR A 461 6.54 36.46 6.64
N ASP A 462 6.75 35.16 6.50
CA ASP A 462 6.73 34.41 5.24
C ASP A 462 6.30 32.93 5.49
N PRO A 463 5.03 32.68 5.83
CA PRO A 463 4.55 31.34 6.20
C PRO A 463 4.71 30.30 5.09
N ALA A 464 4.73 30.71 3.81
CA ALA A 464 4.91 29.81 2.68
C ALA A 464 6.34 29.21 2.59
N SER A 465 7.35 29.90 3.14
CA SER A 465 8.73 29.41 3.12
C SER A 465 9.07 28.48 4.27
N VAL A 466 8.21 28.37 5.27
CA VAL A 466 8.48 27.56 6.47
C VAL A 466 8.50 26.08 6.13
N LYS A 467 9.57 25.42 6.53
CA LYS A 467 9.69 23.96 6.38
C LYS A 467 9.15 23.22 7.60
N ALA A 468 8.47 22.13 7.34
CA ALA A 468 7.96 21.21 8.35
C ALA A 468 9.09 20.34 8.93
N ASN A 469 9.01 20.05 10.21
CA ASN A 469 9.80 19.00 10.84
C ASN A 469 9.11 17.65 10.61
N ALA A 470 8.87 17.35 9.32
CA ALA A 470 8.17 16.17 8.82
C ALA A 470 9.09 15.32 7.93
N TYR A 471 8.74 14.06 7.81
CA TYR A 471 9.53 13.07 7.10
C TYR A 471 8.62 11.94 6.59
N ASP A 472 8.87 11.53 5.35
CA ASP A 472 8.22 10.38 4.73
C ASP A 472 9.25 9.32 4.37
N LEU A 473 8.93 8.07 4.71
CA LEU A 473 9.69 6.91 4.28
C LEU A 473 9.09 6.38 2.98
N VAL A 474 9.88 6.44 1.94
CA VAL A 474 9.50 5.98 0.60
C VAL A 474 10.19 4.67 0.30
N LEU A 475 9.46 3.73 -0.30
CA LEU A 475 9.98 2.46 -0.78
C LEU A 475 9.46 2.20 -2.19
N ASN A 476 10.38 2.09 -3.16
CA ASN A 476 10.06 1.77 -4.56
C ASN A 476 9.00 2.69 -5.19
N GLY A 477 9.09 3.99 -4.93
CA GLY A 477 8.15 4.96 -5.47
C GLY A 477 6.82 5.06 -4.72
N ASN A 478 6.74 4.49 -3.53
CA ASN A 478 5.56 4.55 -2.68
C ASN A 478 5.94 5.06 -1.29
N GLU A 479 5.22 6.02 -0.78
CA GLU A 479 5.24 6.37 0.63
C GLU A 479 4.69 5.20 1.44
N ILE A 480 5.53 4.58 2.25
CA ILE A 480 5.14 3.47 3.13
C ILE A 480 4.85 3.92 4.55
N GLY A 481 5.31 5.10 4.92
CA GLY A 481 5.03 5.71 6.21
C GLY A 481 5.45 7.16 6.23
N GLY A 482 4.71 7.96 6.98
CA GLY A 482 4.98 9.38 7.16
C GLY A 482 4.72 9.83 8.59
N GLY A 483 5.35 10.93 8.97
CA GLY A 483 5.22 11.48 10.29
C GLY A 483 5.94 12.81 10.48
N SER A 484 5.94 13.29 11.72
CA SER A 484 6.58 14.56 12.06
C SER A 484 6.95 14.62 13.55
N ILE A 485 7.80 15.55 13.90
CA ILE A 485 7.87 16.08 15.26
C ILE A 485 6.64 16.96 15.48
N ARG A 486 6.02 16.82 16.64
CA ARG A 486 4.76 17.51 16.96
C ARG A 486 5.02 18.83 17.69
N ILE A 487 4.09 19.76 17.51
CA ILE A 487 4.01 20.93 18.38
C ILE A 487 3.55 20.45 19.73
N HIS A 488 4.30 20.79 20.79
CA HIS A 488 3.95 20.52 22.18
C HIS A 488 3.77 21.80 22.99
N ASP A 489 4.10 22.94 22.41
CA ASP A 489 3.87 24.28 22.97
C ASP A 489 2.51 24.81 22.52
N LYS A 490 1.68 25.23 23.48
CA LYS A 490 0.31 25.71 23.21
C LYS A 490 0.26 27.03 22.41
N GLU A 491 1.27 27.90 22.55
CA GLU A 491 1.29 29.19 21.86
C GLU A 491 1.66 29.02 20.38
N ILE A 492 2.61 28.11 20.12
CA ILE A 492 2.95 27.72 18.75
C ILE A 492 1.75 27.03 18.10
N GLN A 493 1.05 26.15 18.82
CA GLN A 493 -0.14 25.49 18.29
C GLN A 493 -1.28 26.47 18.00
N ALA A 494 -1.50 27.46 18.85
CA ALA A 494 -2.49 28.51 18.60
C ALA A 494 -2.14 29.36 17.36
N THR A 495 -0.84 29.63 17.15
CA THR A 495 -0.35 30.32 15.94
C THR A 495 -0.61 29.49 14.69
N MET A 496 -0.34 28.19 14.72
CA MET A 496 -0.65 27.29 13.60
C MET A 496 -2.14 27.28 13.27
N PHE A 497 -3.03 27.14 14.26
CA PHE A 497 -4.46 27.16 14.02
C PHE A 497 -4.94 28.46 13.38
N ARG A 498 -4.37 29.60 13.79
CA ARG A 498 -4.68 30.91 13.19
C ARG A 498 -4.30 30.94 11.70
N HIS A 499 -3.12 30.44 11.31
CA HIS A 499 -2.72 30.35 9.90
C HIS A 499 -3.59 29.40 9.08
N LEU A 500 -4.11 28.36 9.72
CA LEU A 500 -5.05 27.41 9.11
C LEU A 500 -6.50 27.94 9.06
N GLY A 501 -6.74 29.18 9.50
CA GLY A 501 -8.05 29.82 9.44
C GLY A 501 -9.01 29.47 10.58
N PHE A 502 -8.56 28.76 11.62
CA PHE A 502 -9.40 28.48 12.78
C PHE A 502 -9.53 29.72 13.69
N SER A 503 -10.74 30.04 14.08
CA SER A 503 -10.98 30.91 15.22
C SER A 503 -10.58 30.20 16.53
N PRO A 504 -10.28 30.95 17.62
CA PRO A 504 -9.99 30.32 18.91
C PRO A 504 -11.12 29.43 19.41
N GLU A 505 -12.36 29.77 19.14
CA GLU A 505 -13.57 29.02 19.51
C GLU A 505 -13.64 27.69 18.73
N GLU A 506 -13.40 27.71 17.44
CA GLU A 506 -13.37 26.51 16.59
C GLU A 506 -12.23 25.58 16.96
N ALA A 507 -11.02 26.11 17.14
CA ALA A 507 -9.88 25.33 17.61
C ALA A 507 -10.15 24.65 18.97
N LYS A 508 -10.74 25.39 19.92
CA LYS A 508 -11.15 24.86 21.22
C LYS A 508 -12.28 23.83 21.09
N ALA A 509 -13.25 24.08 20.23
CA ALA A 509 -14.35 23.12 20.02
C ALA A 509 -13.86 21.79 19.45
N GLN A 510 -12.88 21.81 18.55
CA GLN A 510 -12.36 20.59 17.91
C GLN A 510 -11.26 19.92 18.71
N PHE A 511 -10.25 20.67 19.16
CA PHE A 511 -9.00 20.18 19.72
C PHE A 511 -8.76 20.60 21.18
N GLY A 512 -9.76 21.24 21.84
CA GLY A 512 -9.62 21.78 23.19
C GLY A 512 -9.10 20.74 24.21
N PHE A 513 -9.56 19.51 24.13
CA PHE A 513 -9.12 18.43 25.02
C PHE A 513 -7.60 18.14 24.93
N LEU A 514 -7.01 18.25 23.74
CA LEU A 514 -5.58 18.07 23.53
C LEU A 514 -4.80 19.32 23.96
N MET A 515 -5.30 20.52 23.63
CA MET A 515 -4.71 21.78 24.07
C MET A 515 -4.72 21.93 25.59
N ASP A 516 -5.78 21.46 26.24
CA ASP A 516 -5.87 21.43 27.69
C ASP A 516 -4.86 20.44 28.31
N ALA A 517 -4.67 19.27 27.69
CA ALA A 517 -3.68 18.30 28.13
C ALA A 517 -2.25 18.86 28.05
N PHE A 518 -1.92 19.63 27.02
CA PHE A 518 -0.60 20.25 26.87
C PHE A 518 -0.25 21.22 28.01
N GLN A 519 -1.23 21.78 28.69
CA GLN A 519 -1.02 22.65 29.87
C GLN A 519 -0.46 21.88 31.08
N TYR A 520 -0.54 20.54 31.08
CA TYR A 520 -0.02 19.69 32.14
C TYR A 520 1.37 19.11 31.85
N GLY A 521 2.11 19.72 30.92
CA GLY A 521 3.49 19.37 30.64
C GLY A 521 3.63 18.30 29.56
N ALA A 522 3.22 18.63 28.35
CA ALA A 522 3.49 17.81 27.18
C ALA A 522 4.99 17.74 26.87
N PRO A 523 5.60 16.54 26.76
CA PRO A 523 7.00 16.42 26.38
C PRO A 523 7.17 16.74 24.89
N PRO A 524 8.39 17.10 24.42
CA PRO A 524 8.72 16.99 23.01
C PRO A 524 8.44 15.58 22.52
N HIS A 525 7.73 15.42 21.41
CA HIS A 525 7.36 14.10 20.90
C HIS A 525 7.22 14.10 19.38
N GLY A 526 7.29 12.92 18.81
CA GLY A 526 7.13 12.71 17.39
C GLY A 526 6.84 11.25 17.10
N GLY A 527 6.41 10.98 15.89
CA GLY A 527 6.06 9.62 15.50
C GLY A 527 5.93 9.44 14.00
N LEU A 528 5.58 8.23 13.64
CA LEU A 528 5.39 7.82 12.26
C LEU A 528 4.30 6.75 12.18
N ALA A 529 3.50 6.79 11.13
CA ALA A 529 2.53 5.75 10.83
C ALA A 529 2.87 5.08 9.49
N PHE A 530 3.00 3.74 9.49
CA PHE A 530 3.12 2.96 8.26
C PHE A 530 1.73 2.52 7.78
N GLY A 531 1.49 2.60 6.48
CA GLY A 531 0.38 1.91 5.86
C GLY A 531 0.68 0.40 5.75
N LEU A 532 0.21 -0.42 6.71
CA LEU A 532 0.49 -1.86 6.73
C LEU A 532 0.05 -2.55 5.44
N ASP A 533 -1.12 -2.20 4.90
CA ASP A 533 -1.65 -2.79 3.68
C ASP A 533 -0.72 -2.55 2.49
N ARG A 534 -0.21 -1.32 2.34
CA ARG A 534 0.74 -0.94 1.29
C ARG A 534 2.10 -1.60 1.49
N LEU A 535 2.61 -1.59 2.72
CA LEU A 535 3.89 -2.22 3.05
C LEU A 535 3.88 -3.72 2.70
N VAL A 536 2.83 -4.46 3.08
CA VAL A 536 2.75 -5.90 2.77
C VAL A 536 2.55 -6.15 1.29
N ALA A 537 1.84 -5.29 0.56
CA ALA A 537 1.69 -5.42 -0.89
C ALA A 537 3.04 -5.27 -1.61
N ILE A 538 3.82 -4.24 -1.25
CA ILE A 538 5.16 -4.00 -1.82
C ILE A 538 6.10 -5.17 -1.47
N LEU A 539 6.17 -5.58 -0.21
CA LEU A 539 6.98 -6.73 0.20
C LEU A 539 6.53 -8.04 -0.44
N GLY A 540 5.24 -8.18 -0.74
CA GLY A 540 4.65 -9.32 -1.45
C GLY A 540 4.79 -9.24 -2.97
N GLY A 541 5.35 -8.15 -3.53
CA GLY A 541 5.53 -7.96 -4.97
C GLY A 541 4.23 -7.75 -5.75
N GLN A 542 3.18 -7.22 -5.10
CA GLN A 542 1.87 -6.93 -5.70
C GLN A 542 1.61 -5.42 -5.73
N GLU A 543 0.82 -4.98 -6.71
CA GLU A 543 0.44 -3.57 -6.86
C GLU A 543 -0.86 -3.23 -6.11
N THR A 544 -1.73 -4.22 -5.91
CA THR A 544 -3.00 -4.05 -5.20
C THR A 544 -2.89 -4.48 -3.75
N ILE A 545 -3.45 -3.68 -2.85
CA ILE A 545 -3.56 -4.01 -1.42
C ILE A 545 -4.68 -5.02 -1.14
N ARG A 546 -5.67 -5.14 -2.04
CA ARG A 546 -6.89 -5.95 -1.83
C ARG A 546 -6.59 -7.43 -1.62
N ASP A 547 -5.57 -7.96 -2.26
CA ASP A 547 -5.20 -9.38 -2.12
C ASP A 547 -4.58 -9.72 -0.77
N PHE A 548 -4.15 -8.70 0.00
CA PHE A 548 -3.63 -8.84 1.37
C PHE A 548 -4.67 -8.51 2.44
N ILE A 549 -5.89 -8.15 2.05
CA ILE A 549 -7.02 -7.88 2.94
C ILE A 549 -8.00 -9.04 2.82
N ALA A 550 -8.42 -9.61 3.97
CA ALA A 550 -9.29 -10.78 3.97
C ALA A 550 -10.62 -10.50 3.26
N PHE A 551 -11.27 -9.38 3.59
CA PHE A 551 -12.55 -8.97 3.05
C PHE A 551 -12.48 -7.49 2.60
N PRO A 552 -11.91 -7.20 1.40
CA PRO A 552 -11.78 -5.85 0.90
C PRO A 552 -13.10 -5.33 0.32
N LYS A 553 -13.24 -4.00 0.26
CA LYS A 553 -14.30 -3.33 -0.51
C LYS A 553 -13.91 -3.26 -1.99
N ASN A 554 -14.91 -3.26 -2.87
CA ASN A 554 -14.71 -3.03 -4.31
C ASN A 554 -14.41 -1.53 -4.61
N ASN A 555 -14.26 -1.19 -5.89
CA ASN A 555 -13.97 0.19 -6.33
C ASN A 555 -15.10 1.19 -6.02
N SER A 556 -16.32 0.71 -5.74
CA SER A 556 -17.47 1.53 -5.34
C SER A 556 -17.64 1.61 -3.81
N GLY A 557 -16.65 1.17 -3.04
CA GLY A 557 -16.72 1.17 -1.57
C GLY A 557 -17.64 0.13 -0.96
N ARG A 558 -18.13 -0.85 -1.74
CA ARG A 558 -19.06 -1.86 -1.26
C ARG A 558 -18.36 -3.16 -0.89
N ASP A 559 -18.80 -3.74 0.20
CA ASP A 559 -18.58 -5.16 0.48
C ASP A 559 -19.70 -5.97 -0.20
N VAL A 560 -19.38 -6.56 -1.34
CA VAL A 560 -20.37 -7.30 -2.16
C VAL A 560 -20.68 -8.69 -1.61
N MET A 561 -19.95 -9.17 -0.61
CA MET A 561 -20.18 -10.46 0.03
C MET A 561 -21.31 -10.36 1.07
N ILE A 562 -21.30 -9.30 1.88
CA ILE A 562 -22.31 -9.05 2.93
C ILE A 562 -23.31 -7.96 2.55
N ASP A 563 -23.21 -7.42 1.34
CA ASP A 563 -24.03 -6.32 0.80
C ASP A 563 -24.01 -5.05 1.68
N ALA A 564 -22.81 -4.63 2.11
CA ALA A 564 -22.63 -3.40 2.88
C ALA A 564 -22.05 -2.26 1.98
N PRO A 565 -22.49 -0.99 2.17
CA PRO A 565 -23.52 -0.54 3.11
C PRO A 565 -24.92 -0.96 2.70
N ALA A 566 -25.79 -1.14 3.67
CA ALA A 566 -27.18 -1.53 3.50
C ALA A 566 -28.13 -0.54 4.20
N ALA A 567 -29.38 -0.53 3.79
CA ALA A 567 -30.41 0.25 4.48
C ALA A 567 -30.66 -0.30 5.90
N ILE A 568 -30.99 0.59 6.81
CA ILE A 568 -31.46 0.24 8.15
C ILE A 568 -32.97 0.44 8.22
N ASP A 569 -33.64 -0.28 9.11
CA ASP A 569 -35.10 -0.22 9.25
C ASP A 569 -35.60 1.07 9.92
N ASP A 570 -36.88 1.40 9.69
CA ASP A 570 -37.49 2.61 10.23
C ASP A 570 -37.55 2.63 11.77
N THR A 571 -37.47 1.49 12.42
CA THR A 571 -37.46 1.41 13.88
C THR A 571 -36.11 1.88 14.39
N GLN A 572 -35.01 1.40 13.80
CA GLN A 572 -33.68 1.87 14.12
C GLN A 572 -33.50 3.37 13.82
N LEU A 573 -34.02 3.86 12.68
CA LEU A 573 -33.98 5.30 12.38
C LEU A 573 -34.69 6.12 13.46
N ARG A 574 -35.87 5.71 13.89
CA ARG A 574 -36.61 6.38 14.97
C ARG A 574 -35.87 6.33 16.31
N GLU A 575 -35.30 5.18 16.67
CA GLU A 575 -34.50 5.05 17.89
C GLU A 575 -33.23 5.90 17.89
N LEU A 576 -32.69 6.19 16.73
CA LEU A 576 -31.55 7.06 16.50
C LEU A 576 -31.92 8.54 16.32
N HIS A 577 -33.21 8.87 16.32
CA HIS A 577 -33.77 10.20 16.04
C HIS A 577 -33.33 10.74 14.67
N LEU A 578 -33.21 9.85 13.66
CA LEU A 578 -32.78 10.18 12.30
C LEU A 578 -33.94 10.11 11.32
N LYS A 579 -33.87 10.97 10.29
CA LYS A 579 -34.75 10.95 9.12
C LYS A 579 -33.89 11.02 7.87
N LEU A 580 -34.18 10.14 6.91
CA LEU A 580 -33.56 10.20 5.59
C LEU A 580 -34.28 11.26 4.74
N ASP A 581 -33.49 12.11 4.08
CA ASP A 581 -33.96 13.04 3.05
C ASP A 581 -33.41 12.53 1.71
N LEU A 582 -34.23 11.76 0.98
CA LEU A 582 -33.87 11.03 -0.26
C LEU A 582 -34.57 11.68 -1.46
#